data_fe0140df75d5247c50d897792f523486
#
_entry.id   fe0140df75d5247c50d897792f523486
#
_cell.length_a   1.000
_cell.length_b   1.000
_cell.length_c   1.000
_cell.angle_alpha   90.00
_cell.angle_beta   90.00
_cell.angle_gamma   90.00
#
_symmetry.space_group_name_H-M   'P 1'
#
loop_
_entity.id
_entity.type
_entity.pdbx_description
1 polymer ?
#
loop_
_entity_poly.entity_id
_entity_poly.type
_entity_poly.pdbx_seq_one_letter_code
_entity_poly.pdbx_strand_id
1 'polypeptide(L)'
;DLSEESAQVAARAKALAEANAATLHIIHVIEPLSFAYGGDIPMDFSGIQEEIHEQAKQQLERFAGECNVSTARQHIVLGRPEVEIHATAEEVGADLIVVGSHGRYGLALLMGSTANGVLHGATCDVLAVRVGG
;
A
#
# COMPACT_ATOMS: atom_id res chain seq x y z
N ASP A 1 3.03 -0.11 3.59
CA ASP A 1 3.19 0.62 4.85
C ASP A 1 3.49 2.09 4.58
N LEU A 2 3.66 2.87 5.64
CA LEU A 2 3.91 4.32 5.55
C LEU A 2 5.30 4.68 6.10
N SER A 3 6.27 3.81 5.88
CA SER A 3 7.65 3.98 6.31
C SER A 3 8.43 4.88 5.37
N GLU A 4 9.69 5.15 5.72
CA GLU A 4 10.61 5.88 4.83
C GLU A 4 10.86 5.12 3.52
N GLU A 5 10.81 3.81 3.56
CA GLU A 5 10.93 2.98 2.35
C GLU A 5 9.77 3.24 1.40
N SER A 6 8.58 3.46 1.94
CA SER A 6 7.41 3.83 1.13
C SER A 6 7.59 5.16 0.42
N ALA A 7 8.36 6.08 1.00
CA ALA A 7 8.67 7.35 0.35
C ALA A 7 9.48 7.15 -0.93
N GLN A 8 10.38 6.16 -0.95
CA GLN A 8 11.14 5.81 -2.15
C GLN A 8 10.22 5.27 -3.26
N VAL A 9 9.27 4.43 -2.87
CA VAL A 9 8.28 3.88 -3.81
C VAL A 9 7.40 5.00 -4.36
N ALA A 10 6.93 5.88 -3.50
CA ALA A 10 6.08 7.01 -3.90
C ALA A 10 6.81 7.97 -4.85
N ALA A 11 8.08 8.26 -4.58
CA ALA A 11 8.87 9.13 -5.45
C ALA A 11 9.01 8.54 -6.84
N ARG A 12 9.23 7.23 -6.93
CA ARG A 12 9.33 6.53 -8.21
C ARG A 12 8.00 6.52 -8.95
N ALA A 13 6.92 6.24 -8.24
CA ALA A 13 5.58 6.23 -8.81
C ALA A 13 5.19 7.63 -9.32
N LYS A 14 5.49 8.66 -8.54
CA LYS A 14 5.23 10.05 -8.93
C LYS A 14 5.98 10.42 -10.21
N ALA A 15 7.28 10.08 -10.29
CA ALA A 15 8.09 10.37 -11.46
C ALA A 15 7.52 9.67 -12.71
N LEU A 16 7.09 8.42 -12.58
CA LEU A 16 6.49 7.69 -13.68
C LEU A 16 5.15 8.28 -14.10
N ALA A 17 4.32 8.67 -13.14
CA ALA A 17 3.04 9.29 -13.43
C ALA A 17 3.21 10.61 -14.18
N GLU A 18 4.15 11.43 -13.74
CA GLU A 18 4.44 12.71 -14.41
C GLU A 18 4.99 12.50 -15.82
N ALA A 19 5.89 11.54 -15.99
CA ALA A 19 6.50 11.23 -17.30
C ALA A 19 5.48 10.72 -18.32
N ASN A 20 4.40 10.09 -17.85
CA ASN A 20 3.39 9.48 -18.73
C ASN A 20 2.05 10.22 -18.69
N ALA A 21 1.98 11.39 -18.07
CA ALA A 21 0.74 12.15 -17.87
C ALA A 21 -0.36 11.28 -17.25
N ALA A 22 0.03 10.40 -16.34
CA ALA A 22 -0.89 9.47 -15.68
C ALA A 22 -1.41 10.06 -14.37
N THR A 23 -2.53 9.52 -13.91
CA THR A 23 -3.11 9.88 -12.62
C THR A 23 -2.55 8.94 -11.54
N LEU A 24 -2.01 9.52 -10.47
CA LEU A 24 -1.45 8.76 -9.37
C LEU A 24 -2.49 8.58 -8.27
N HIS A 25 -2.73 7.34 -7.88
CA HIS A 25 -3.51 6.97 -6.71
C HIS A 25 -2.59 6.36 -5.66
N ILE A 26 -2.92 6.55 -4.40
CA ILE A 26 -2.19 5.94 -3.29
C ILE A 26 -3.16 5.10 -2.48
N ILE A 27 -2.75 3.90 -2.12
CA ILE A 27 -3.53 3.01 -1.26
C ILE A 27 -2.68 2.55 -0.08
N HIS A 28 -3.29 2.59 1.08
CA HIS A 28 -2.76 1.95 2.28
C HIS A 28 -3.80 0.96 2.80
N VAL A 29 -3.38 -0.28 3.01
CA VAL A 29 -4.26 -1.33 3.51
C VAL A 29 -3.91 -1.62 4.96
N ILE A 30 -4.92 -1.57 5.81
CA ILE A 30 -4.81 -1.90 7.22
C ILE A 30 -5.29 -3.33 7.40
N GLU A 31 -4.44 -4.20 7.92
CA GLU A 31 -4.86 -5.56 8.23
C GLU A 31 -5.66 -5.54 9.53
N PRO A 32 -6.86 -6.17 9.54
CA PRO A 32 -7.65 -6.25 10.77
C PRO A 32 -6.89 -6.96 11.89
N LEU A 33 -7.06 -6.49 13.12
CA LEU A 33 -6.42 -7.13 14.29
C LEU A 33 -6.85 -8.58 14.45
N SER A 34 -8.09 -8.91 14.06
CA SER A 34 -8.59 -10.28 14.10
C SER A 34 -7.75 -11.26 13.28
N PHE A 35 -7.10 -10.81 12.22
CA PHE A 35 -6.23 -11.66 11.43
C PHE A 35 -4.95 -12.02 12.18
N ALA A 36 -4.41 -11.07 12.97
CA ALA A 36 -3.20 -11.30 13.76
C ALA A 36 -3.44 -12.27 14.90
N TYR A 37 -4.66 -12.30 15.45
CA TYR A 37 -5.00 -13.10 16.63
C TYR A 37 -5.90 -14.31 16.33
N GLY A 38 -6.07 -14.66 15.06
CA GLY A 38 -6.81 -15.84 14.66
C GLY A 38 -8.31 -15.82 14.96
N GLY A 39 -8.88 -14.66 15.20
CA GLY A 39 -10.30 -14.51 15.48
C GLY A 39 -10.70 -14.81 16.93
N ASP A 40 -9.80 -15.38 17.73
CA ASP A 40 -10.06 -15.68 19.13
C ASP A 40 -9.60 -14.53 20.02
N ILE A 41 -10.41 -13.45 20.00
CA ILE A 41 -10.08 -12.20 20.68
C ILE A 41 -10.94 -12.08 21.95
N PRO A 42 -10.34 -12.16 23.16
CA PRO A 42 -11.09 -12.06 24.41
C PRO A 42 -11.48 -10.63 24.77
N MET A 43 -11.05 -9.63 23.99
CA MET A 43 -11.29 -8.22 24.27
C MET A 43 -11.96 -7.57 23.05
N ASP A 44 -12.69 -6.49 23.30
CA ASP A 44 -13.22 -5.66 22.23
C ASP A 44 -12.12 -4.75 21.69
N PHE A 45 -11.69 -5.00 20.45
CA PHE A 45 -10.66 -4.21 19.78
C PHE A 45 -11.23 -3.11 18.88
N SER A 46 -12.55 -2.88 18.89
CA SER A 46 -13.16 -1.89 18.01
C SER A 46 -12.58 -0.49 18.19
N GLY A 47 -12.39 -0.06 19.43
CA GLY A 47 -11.79 1.24 19.72
C GLY A 47 -10.33 1.34 19.27
N ILE A 48 -9.57 0.26 19.45
CA ILE A 48 -8.17 0.20 19.01
C ILE A 48 -8.09 0.21 17.51
N GLN A 49 -8.96 -0.54 16.83
CA GLN A 49 -9.00 -0.59 15.38
C GLN A 49 -9.36 0.76 14.78
N GLU A 50 -10.29 1.49 15.38
CA GLU A 50 -10.65 2.83 14.94
C GLU A 50 -9.49 3.82 15.11
N GLU A 51 -8.75 3.72 16.22
CA GLU A 51 -7.59 4.55 16.45
C GLU A 51 -6.48 4.28 15.43
N ILE A 52 -6.22 3.03 15.14
CA ILE A 52 -5.24 2.63 14.12
C ILE A 52 -5.66 3.22 12.76
N HIS A 53 -6.93 3.12 12.41
CA HIS A 53 -7.47 3.66 11.17
C HIS A 53 -7.29 5.17 11.09
N GLU A 54 -7.61 5.89 12.16
CA GLU A 54 -7.49 7.35 12.19
C GLU A 54 -6.04 7.81 12.07
N GLN A 55 -5.12 7.13 12.76
CA GLN A 55 -3.69 7.44 12.67
C GLN A 55 -3.16 7.16 11.27
N ALA A 56 -3.55 6.04 10.68
CA ALA A 56 -3.16 5.70 9.31
C ALA A 56 -3.68 6.71 8.31
N LYS A 57 -4.90 7.18 8.50
CA LYS A 57 -5.50 8.21 7.65
C LYS A 57 -4.72 9.51 7.69
N GLN A 58 -4.33 9.96 8.90
CA GLN A 58 -3.53 11.17 9.06
C GLN A 58 -2.16 11.03 8.42
N GLN A 59 -1.52 9.88 8.59
CA GLN A 59 -0.22 9.60 7.99
C GLN A 59 -0.32 9.56 6.47
N LEU A 60 -1.36 8.94 5.95
CA LEU A 60 -1.58 8.88 4.50
C LEU A 60 -1.83 10.26 3.91
N GLU A 61 -2.62 11.08 4.57
CA GLU A 61 -2.88 12.46 4.13
C GLU A 61 -1.59 13.27 4.04
N ARG A 62 -0.73 13.14 5.04
CA ARG A 62 0.56 13.82 5.06
C ARG A 62 1.47 13.32 3.93
N PHE A 63 1.55 12.02 3.79
CA PHE A 63 2.34 11.35 2.76
C PHE A 63 1.86 11.75 1.35
N ALA A 64 0.56 11.71 1.14
CA ALA A 64 -0.05 12.07 -0.13
C ALA A 64 0.14 13.55 -0.46
N GLY A 65 0.13 14.42 0.56
CA GLY A 65 0.41 15.85 0.40
C GLY A 65 1.80 16.10 -0.15
N GLU A 66 2.79 15.32 0.29
CA GLU A 66 4.16 15.41 -0.21
C GLU A 66 4.27 14.97 -1.68
N CYS A 67 3.37 14.11 -2.12
CA CYS A 67 3.31 13.61 -3.49
C CYS A 67 2.30 14.35 -4.37
N ASN A 68 1.62 15.36 -3.83
CA ASN A 68 0.57 16.13 -4.51
C ASN A 68 -0.61 15.24 -4.97
N VAL A 69 -0.97 14.25 -4.17
CA VAL A 69 -2.12 13.39 -4.44
C VAL A 69 -3.33 13.90 -3.69
N SER A 70 -4.39 14.25 -4.41
CA SER A 70 -5.62 14.78 -3.82
C SER A 70 -6.34 13.72 -2.98
N THR A 71 -7.21 14.16 -2.07
CA THR A 71 -7.98 13.28 -1.20
C THR A 71 -8.80 12.24 -1.99
N ALA A 72 -9.34 12.65 -3.14
CA ALA A 72 -10.13 11.75 -3.99
C ALA A 72 -9.31 10.56 -4.54
N ARG A 73 -7.99 10.66 -4.53
CA ARG A 73 -7.10 9.62 -5.03
C ARG A 73 -6.31 8.94 -3.91
N GLN A 74 -6.71 9.15 -2.68
CA GLN A 74 -6.16 8.49 -1.50
C GLN A 74 -7.15 7.43 -1.05
N HIS A 75 -6.65 6.21 -0.89
CA HIS A 75 -7.47 5.07 -0.51
C HIS A 75 -6.91 4.44 0.76
N ILE A 76 -7.77 4.29 1.73
CA ILE A 76 -7.45 3.58 2.96
C ILE A 76 -8.51 2.49 3.13
N VAL A 77 -8.08 1.25 3.19
CA VAL A 77 -8.98 0.10 3.24
C VAL A 77 -8.52 -0.89 4.29
N LEU A 78 -9.47 -1.63 4.80
CA LEU A 78 -9.26 -2.67 5.79
C LEU A 78 -9.37 -4.02 5.11
N GLY A 79 -8.35 -4.87 5.23
CA GLY A 79 -8.36 -6.18 4.61
C GLY A 79 -6.98 -6.75 4.40
N ARG A 80 -6.87 -7.67 3.48
CA ARG A 80 -5.57 -8.24 3.07
C ARG A 80 -4.95 -7.36 1.99
N PRO A 81 -3.69 -6.97 2.14
CA PRO A 81 -3.06 -6.04 1.18
C PRO A 81 -3.22 -6.46 -0.28
N GLU A 82 -2.88 -7.69 -0.62
CA GLU A 82 -2.92 -8.14 -2.01
C GLU A 82 -4.34 -8.13 -2.59
N VAL A 83 -5.33 -8.49 -1.77
CA VAL A 83 -6.73 -8.51 -2.21
C VAL A 83 -7.26 -7.10 -2.44
N GLU A 84 -7.03 -6.23 -1.47
CA GLU A 84 -7.56 -4.87 -1.52
C GLU A 84 -6.84 -4.00 -2.56
N ILE A 85 -5.55 -4.23 -2.77
CA ILE A 85 -4.81 -3.53 -3.81
C ILE A 85 -5.36 -3.90 -5.20
N HIS A 86 -5.61 -5.18 -5.46
CA HIS A 86 -6.20 -5.60 -6.73
C HIS A 86 -7.60 -5.04 -6.92
N ALA A 87 -8.43 -5.10 -5.88
CA ALA A 87 -9.79 -4.57 -5.96
C ALA A 87 -9.80 -3.07 -6.26
N THR A 88 -8.95 -2.30 -5.59
CA THR A 88 -8.86 -0.86 -5.81
C THR A 88 -8.29 -0.54 -7.20
N ALA A 89 -7.29 -1.29 -7.63
CA ALA A 89 -6.70 -1.12 -8.97
C ALA A 89 -7.75 -1.32 -10.06
N GLU A 90 -8.59 -2.33 -9.93
CA GLU A 90 -9.70 -2.56 -10.87
C GLU A 90 -10.73 -1.44 -10.81
N GLU A 91 -11.08 -1.01 -9.60
CA GLU A 91 -12.06 0.06 -9.40
C GLU A 91 -11.65 1.37 -10.05
N VAL A 92 -10.38 1.76 -9.93
CA VAL A 92 -9.88 3.00 -10.52
C VAL A 92 -9.39 2.84 -11.96
N GLY A 93 -9.40 1.63 -12.49
CA GLY A 93 -8.93 1.35 -13.84
C GLY A 93 -7.43 1.52 -14.00
N ALA A 94 -6.66 1.14 -12.99
CA ALA A 94 -5.21 1.26 -13.01
C ALA A 94 -4.58 0.35 -14.06
N ASP A 95 -3.60 0.87 -14.78
CA ASP A 95 -2.81 0.09 -15.74
C ASP A 95 -1.41 -0.23 -15.23
N LEU A 96 -1.04 0.31 -14.07
CA LEU A 96 0.23 0.00 -13.40
C LEU A 96 0.05 0.06 -11.90
N ILE A 97 0.53 -0.97 -11.21
CA ILE A 97 0.62 -0.99 -9.75
C ILE A 97 2.09 -0.87 -9.38
N VAL A 98 2.43 0.06 -8.47
CA VAL A 98 3.80 0.24 -8.01
C VAL A 98 3.88 -0.19 -6.55
N VAL A 99 4.75 -1.14 -6.26
CA VAL A 99 4.95 -1.66 -4.90
C VAL A 99 6.42 -1.64 -4.54
N GLY A 100 6.72 -1.67 -3.26
CA GLY A 100 8.09 -1.81 -2.79
C GLY A 100 8.48 -3.28 -2.66
N SER A 101 9.70 -3.61 -3.03
CA SER A 101 10.26 -4.92 -2.73
C SER A 101 11.03 -4.82 -1.42
N HIS A 102 10.91 -5.83 -0.56
CA HIS A 102 11.65 -5.84 0.69
C HIS A 102 13.04 -6.42 0.52
N GLY A 103 14.05 -5.56 0.71
CA GLY A 103 15.41 -6.02 0.84
C GLY A 103 15.85 -6.26 2.29
N ARG A 104 14.89 -6.50 3.17
CA ARG A 104 15.07 -6.42 4.63
C ARG A 104 16.11 -7.36 5.25
N TYR A 105 16.45 -8.44 4.61
CA TYR A 105 17.36 -9.44 5.17
C TYR A 105 18.48 -9.85 4.23
N GLY A 106 18.82 -9.01 3.27
CA GLY A 106 19.90 -9.28 2.35
C GLY A 106 19.67 -10.46 1.40
N LEU A 107 18.49 -11.03 1.42
CA LEU A 107 18.11 -12.08 0.49
C LEU A 107 17.50 -11.43 -0.75
N ALA A 108 18.38 -11.12 -1.68
CA ALA A 108 18.02 -10.35 -2.90
C ALA A 108 17.00 -11.05 -3.79
N LEU A 109 16.67 -12.29 -3.51
CA LEU A 109 15.73 -13.07 -4.32
C LEU A 109 14.32 -13.14 -3.74
N LEU A 110 14.11 -12.62 -2.52
CA LEU A 110 12.81 -12.68 -1.87
C LEU A 110 12.13 -11.31 -1.89
N MET A 111 11.06 -11.23 -2.64
CA MET A 111 10.17 -10.08 -2.58
C MET A 111 9.35 -10.15 -1.28
N GLY A 112 8.95 -8.98 -0.75
CA GLY A 112 8.04 -8.94 0.38
C GLY A 112 6.72 -9.63 0.05
N SER A 113 6.01 -10.09 1.09
CA SER A 113 4.76 -10.83 0.91
C SER A 113 3.71 -10.03 0.13
N THR A 114 3.61 -8.73 0.38
CA THR A 114 2.66 -7.88 -0.33
C THR A 114 3.01 -7.78 -1.81
N ALA A 115 4.27 -7.49 -2.13
CA ALA A 115 4.71 -7.38 -3.51
C ALA A 115 4.51 -8.69 -4.27
N ASN A 116 4.83 -9.82 -3.63
CA ASN A 116 4.65 -11.13 -4.22
C ASN A 116 3.18 -11.45 -4.47
N GLY A 117 2.31 -11.18 -3.49
CA GLY A 117 0.87 -11.39 -3.63
C GLY A 117 0.25 -10.50 -4.70
N VAL A 118 0.70 -9.25 -4.80
CA VAL A 118 0.22 -8.33 -5.83
C VAL A 118 0.63 -8.82 -7.22
N LEU A 119 1.88 -9.25 -7.37
CA LEU A 119 2.38 -9.74 -8.66
C LEU A 119 1.59 -10.95 -9.15
N HIS A 120 1.30 -11.90 -8.26
CA HIS A 120 0.63 -13.14 -8.64
C HIS A 120 -0.83 -12.99 -9.05
N GLY A 121 -1.52 -12.01 -8.57
CA GLY A 121 -2.92 -11.80 -8.89
C GLY A 121 -3.20 -10.64 -9.84
N ALA A 122 -2.16 -10.01 -10.38
CA ALA A 122 -2.31 -8.78 -11.13
C ALA A 122 -2.99 -8.98 -12.49
N THR A 123 -3.91 -8.07 -12.80
CA THR A 123 -4.54 -7.96 -14.11
C THR A 123 -3.97 -6.80 -14.92
N CYS A 124 -2.97 -6.11 -14.37
CA CYS A 124 -2.24 -5.04 -15.03
C CYS A 124 -0.75 -5.19 -14.72
N ASP A 125 0.07 -4.32 -15.29
CA ASP A 125 1.51 -4.32 -15.04
C ASP A 125 1.82 -3.99 -13.59
N VAL A 126 2.89 -4.57 -13.07
CA VAL A 126 3.37 -4.32 -11.70
C VAL A 126 4.85 -3.97 -11.75
N LEU A 127 5.19 -2.86 -11.14
CA LEU A 127 6.58 -2.44 -10.95
C LEU A 127 6.94 -2.62 -9.49
N ALA A 128 7.92 -3.45 -9.21
CA ALA A 128 8.48 -3.60 -7.88
C ALA A 128 9.72 -2.72 -7.75
N VAL A 129 9.62 -1.70 -6.91
CA VAL A 129 10.72 -0.76 -6.66
C VAL A 129 11.58 -1.30 -5.53
N ARG A 130 12.86 -1.43 -5.78
CA ARG A 130 13.79 -1.88 -4.75
C ARG A 130 13.92 -0.82 -3.66
N VAL A 131 13.66 -1.20 -2.42
CA VAL A 131 13.74 -0.33 -1.26
C VAL A 131 14.78 -0.86 -0.28
N GLY A 132 15.27 0.03 0.57
CA GLY A 132 16.35 -0.29 1.49
C GLY A 132 17.71 -0.11 0.85
N GLY A 133 18.68 0.10 1.64
CA GLY A 133 20.00 0.47 1.21
C GLY A 133 20.77 -0.52 0.35
#